data_b7008cd8ad455d04b81030119cce3074
#
_entry.id   b7008cd8ad455d04b81030119cce3074
#
_cell.length_a   1.000
_cell.length_b   1.000
_cell.length_c   1.000
_cell.angle_alpha   90.00
_cell.angle_beta   90.00
_cell.angle_gamma   90.00
#
_symmetry.space_group_name_H-M   'P 1'
#
loop_
_entity.id
_entity.type
_entity.pdbx_description
1 polymer ?
#
loop_
_entity_poly.entity_id
_entity_poly.type
_entity_poly.pdbx_seq_one_letter_code
_entity_poly.pdbx_strand_id
1 'polypeptide(L)'
;IRTPEHAVFLEGMGFSRLSLEREMSLEQIRAIRKAVSCELEFFVHGALCVCYSGQCYLSEKIAGRSANRGACIQACRSRYDLADSDGKILVRDKALLSLKDYNLKARLEDLAEAGITSFKIEGRLKNASYVKNVVRDYSLALDEIVRKRPEEYERGSYGQITGGFTPDTTKTFNRGYTELFLDGRKGKWASMDSAKSMGEEIGCVTSVSKDKTSVTLKL
;
A
#
# COMPACT_ATOMS: atom_id res chain seq x y z
N ILE A 1 -14.71 6.08 0.09
CA ILE A 1 -15.59 6.47 -1.03
C ILE A 1 -15.34 5.49 -2.15
N ARG A 2 -16.40 4.80 -2.64
CA ARG A 2 -16.27 3.76 -3.67
C ARG A 2 -17.30 3.84 -4.80
N THR A 3 -18.30 4.70 -4.69
CA THR A 3 -19.33 4.86 -5.74
C THR A 3 -19.47 6.31 -6.18
N PRO A 4 -19.88 6.56 -7.44
CA PRO A 4 -20.15 7.91 -7.93
C PRO A 4 -21.20 8.66 -7.12
N GLU A 5 -22.27 7.98 -6.68
CA GLU A 5 -23.36 8.59 -5.91
C GLU A 5 -22.87 9.11 -4.57
N HIS A 6 -22.01 8.33 -3.87
CA HIS A 6 -21.43 8.76 -2.61
C HIS A 6 -20.44 9.94 -2.81
N ALA A 7 -19.69 9.94 -3.90
CA ALA A 7 -18.80 11.05 -4.24
C ALA A 7 -19.58 12.34 -4.53
N VAL A 8 -20.63 12.28 -5.33
CA VAL A 8 -21.53 13.41 -5.62
C VAL A 8 -22.17 13.98 -4.35
N PHE A 9 -22.65 13.09 -3.46
CA PHE A 9 -23.21 13.51 -2.19
C PHE A 9 -22.20 14.30 -1.34
N LEU A 10 -20.97 13.80 -1.23
CA LEU A 10 -19.92 14.48 -0.43
C LEU A 10 -19.45 15.78 -1.08
N GLU A 11 -19.31 15.84 -2.41
CA GLU A 11 -18.99 17.08 -3.11
C GLU A 11 -20.10 18.12 -2.89
N GLY A 12 -21.38 17.70 -2.95
CA GLY A 12 -22.52 18.56 -2.64
C GLY A 12 -22.55 19.09 -1.21
N MET A 13 -21.91 18.40 -0.26
CA MET A 13 -21.69 18.87 1.10
C MET A 13 -20.51 19.88 1.24
N GLY A 14 -19.79 20.18 0.15
CA GLY A 14 -18.70 21.15 0.11
C GLY A 14 -17.30 20.56 0.34
N PHE A 15 -17.12 19.23 0.26
CA PHE A 15 -15.78 18.63 0.31
C PHE A 15 -15.04 18.92 -0.99
N SER A 16 -13.87 19.57 -0.88
CA SER A 16 -13.03 19.94 -2.03
C SER A 16 -12.08 18.84 -2.48
N ARG A 17 -11.85 17.81 -1.64
CA ARG A 17 -11.01 16.64 -1.96
C ARG A 17 -11.63 15.37 -1.39
N LEU A 18 -11.68 14.33 -2.21
CA LEU A 18 -12.22 13.02 -1.85
C LEU A 18 -11.14 11.95 -1.90
N SER A 19 -10.86 11.31 -0.77
CA SER A 19 -9.93 10.17 -0.69
C SER A 19 -10.69 8.87 -1.03
N LEU A 20 -10.29 8.23 -2.12
CA LEU A 20 -10.94 7.00 -2.61
C LEU A 20 -10.40 5.76 -1.88
N GLU A 21 -11.18 4.69 -1.92
CA GLU A 21 -10.80 3.42 -1.31
C GLU A 21 -9.74 2.69 -2.14
N ARG A 22 -8.82 2.01 -1.46
CA ARG A 22 -7.68 1.30 -2.06
C ARG A 22 -8.06 0.15 -2.97
N GLU A 23 -9.24 -0.43 -2.74
CA GLU A 23 -9.76 -1.61 -3.42
C GLU A 23 -10.35 -1.30 -4.80
N MET A 24 -10.31 -0.06 -5.23
CA MET A 24 -10.92 0.38 -6.49
C MET A 24 -10.06 0.02 -7.71
N SER A 25 -10.73 -0.27 -8.82
CA SER A 25 -10.12 -0.39 -10.13
C SER A 25 -10.03 0.97 -10.84
N LEU A 26 -9.17 1.07 -11.86
CA LEU A 26 -9.07 2.26 -12.72
C LEU A 26 -10.42 2.62 -13.34
N GLU A 27 -11.23 1.63 -13.74
CA GLU A 27 -12.56 1.86 -14.30
C GLU A 27 -13.48 2.55 -13.28
N GLN A 28 -13.48 2.07 -12.02
CA GLN A 28 -14.29 2.68 -10.96
C GLN A 28 -13.81 4.10 -10.64
N ILE A 29 -12.48 4.35 -10.62
CA ILE A 29 -11.91 5.69 -10.43
C ILE A 29 -12.39 6.63 -11.55
N ARG A 30 -12.31 6.20 -12.82
CA ARG A 30 -12.80 6.98 -13.95
C ARG A 30 -14.31 7.27 -13.88
N ALA A 31 -15.09 6.31 -13.36
CA ALA A 31 -16.54 6.51 -13.18
C ALA A 31 -16.81 7.60 -12.12
N ILE A 32 -16.08 7.61 -11.00
CA ILE A 32 -16.18 8.68 -9.99
C ILE A 32 -15.72 10.01 -10.60
N ARG A 33 -14.58 10.05 -11.31
CA ARG A 33 -14.08 11.29 -11.92
C ARG A 33 -15.09 11.94 -12.86
N LYS A 34 -15.83 11.14 -13.62
CA LYS A 34 -16.90 11.66 -14.51
C LYS A 34 -18.07 12.29 -13.75
N ALA A 35 -18.31 11.89 -12.51
CA ALA A 35 -19.45 12.31 -11.72
C ALA A 35 -19.18 13.54 -10.85
N VAL A 36 -17.91 13.86 -10.52
CA VAL A 36 -17.54 14.96 -9.62
C VAL A 36 -16.44 15.83 -10.23
N SER A 37 -16.31 17.07 -9.77
CA SER A 37 -15.28 18.03 -10.19
C SER A 37 -14.19 18.25 -9.17
N CYS A 38 -14.44 17.94 -7.90
CA CYS A 38 -13.47 18.09 -6.79
C CYS A 38 -12.23 17.24 -6.98
N GLU A 39 -11.17 17.52 -6.22
CA GLU A 39 -9.94 16.76 -6.26
C GLU A 39 -10.15 15.30 -5.78
N LEU A 40 -9.51 14.37 -6.48
CA LEU A 40 -9.50 12.97 -6.10
C LEU A 40 -8.11 12.55 -5.58
N GLU A 41 -8.10 11.96 -4.38
CA GLU A 41 -6.92 11.40 -3.75
C GLU A 41 -6.97 9.88 -3.77
N PHE A 42 -5.85 9.24 -4.10
CA PHE A 42 -5.74 7.79 -4.08
C PHE A 42 -4.46 7.31 -3.39
N PHE A 43 -4.54 6.21 -2.65
CA PHE A 43 -3.36 5.56 -2.08
C PHE A 43 -2.53 4.93 -3.19
N VAL A 44 -1.22 5.18 -3.17
CA VAL A 44 -0.29 4.65 -4.19
C VAL A 44 0.83 3.81 -3.61
N HIS A 45 1.11 3.91 -2.29
CA HIS A 45 2.19 3.15 -1.67
C HIS A 45 1.93 2.85 -0.20
N GLY A 46 2.39 1.66 0.25
CA GLY A 46 2.46 1.27 1.65
C GLY A 46 1.51 0.15 2.04
N ALA A 47 1.25 0.02 3.33
CA ALA A 47 0.53 -1.12 3.88
C ALA A 47 -0.93 -1.18 3.44
N LEU A 48 -1.34 -2.35 2.94
CA LEU A 48 -2.72 -2.66 2.61
C LEU A 48 -3.49 -3.27 3.79
N CYS A 49 -4.79 -3.00 3.84
CA CYS A 49 -5.72 -3.64 4.76
C CYS A 49 -6.39 -4.83 4.08
N VAL A 50 -6.56 -5.93 4.81
CA VAL A 50 -7.29 -7.12 4.32
C VAL A 50 -8.79 -6.89 4.25
N CYS A 51 -9.31 -5.99 5.08
CA CYS A 51 -10.72 -5.60 5.09
C CYS A 51 -10.98 -4.46 4.10
N TYR A 52 -12.24 -4.32 3.72
CA TYR A 52 -12.72 -3.11 3.04
C TYR A 52 -12.40 -1.86 3.88
N SER A 53 -12.07 -0.78 3.19
CA SER A 53 -11.74 0.50 3.83
C SER A 53 -12.88 0.97 4.74
N GLY A 54 -12.56 1.26 6.01
CA GLY A 54 -13.54 1.69 7.03
C GLY A 54 -14.45 0.59 7.58
N GLN A 55 -14.21 -0.69 7.29
CA GLN A 55 -15.09 -1.81 7.69
C GLN A 55 -14.32 -2.96 8.37
N CYS A 56 -13.30 -2.63 9.16
CA CYS A 56 -12.56 -3.64 9.92
C CYS A 56 -13.03 -3.73 11.35
N TYR A 57 -13.56 -4.88 11.76
CA TYR A 57 -14.01 -5.18 13.12
C TYR A 57 -13.09 -6.16 13.87
N LEU A 58 -12.00 -6.61 13.23
CA LEU A 58 -11.09 -7.61 13.78
C LEU A 58 -10.42 -7.14 15.08
N SER A 59 -9.91 -5.90 15.09
CA SER A 59 -9.27 -5.32 16.28
C SER A 59 -10.25 -5.12 17.43
N GLU A 60 -11.48 -4.75 17.12
CA GLU A 60 -12.54 -4.57 18.12
C GLU A 60 -12.92 -5.89 18.75
N LYS A 61 -13.11 -6.94 17.95
CA LYS A 61 -13.44 -8.29 18.43
C LYS A 61 -12.34 -8.89 19.31
N ILE A 62 -11.06 -8.68 18.97
CA ILE A 62 -9.92 -9.30 19.68
C ILE A 62 -9.53 -8.49 20.94
N ALA A 63 -9.54 -7.16 20.85
CA ALA A 63 -8.93 -6.30 21.86
C ALA A 63 -9.81 -5.11 22.30
N GLY A 64 -11.07 -5.05 21.92
CA GLY A 64 -11.95 -3.92 22.23
C GLY A 64 -11.52 -2.59 21.61
N ARG A 65 -10.64 -2.61 20.58
CA ARG A 65 -10.06 -1.42 19.94
C ARG A 65 -10.56 -1.28 18.51
N SER A 66 -11.26 -0.19 18.20
CA SER A 66 -11.81 0.01 16.86
C SER A 66 -10.74 0.46 15.86
N ALA A 67 -10.45 -0.41 14.87
CA ALA A 67 -9.57 -0.09 13.77
C ALA A 67 -10.14 1.05 12.89
N ASN A 68 -11.45 1.14 12.77
CA ASN A 68 -12.15 2.19 12.01
C ASN A 68 -12.01 3.59 12.66
N ARG A 69 -11.61 3.62 13.95
CA ARG A 69 -11.31 4.86 14.71
C ARG A 69 -9.82 5.06 14.95
N GLY A 70 -8.96 4.45 14.13
CA GLY A 70 -7.50 4.62 14.19
C GLY A 70 -6.77 3.73 15.20
N ALA A 71 -7.45 2.86 15.95
CA ALA A 71 -6.86 2.02 17.00
C ALA A 71 -6.58 0.56 16.54
N CYS A 72 -6.17 0.39 15.28
CA CYS A 72 -5.83 -0.91 14.70
C CYS A 72 -4.66 -1.58 15.43
N ILE A 73 -4.84 -2.84 15.86
CA ILE A 73 -3.79 -3.68 16.48
C ILE A 73 -3.02 -4.51 15.47
N GLN A 74 -3.37 -4.42 14.18
CA GLN A 74 -2.76 -5.19 13.09
C GLN A 74 -2.87 -6.72 13.26
N ALA A 75 -3.94 -7.23 13.86
CA ALA A 75 -4.16 -8.67 14.03
C ALA A 75 -4.08 -9.47 12.72
N CYS A 76 -4.45 -8.87 11.58
CA CYS A 76 -4.27 -9.49 10.26
C CYS A 76 -2.81 -9.77 9.88
N ARG A 77 -1.84 -9.28 10.65
CA ARG A 77 -0.39 -9.53 10.48
C ARG A 77 0.14 -10.57 11.46
N SER A 78 -0.72 -11.14 12.29
CA SER A 78 -0.37 -12.27 13.16
C SER A 78 -0.36 -13.58 12.37
N ARG A 79 0.29 -14.58 12.95
CA ARG A 79 0.28 -15.93 12.41
C ARG A 79 -0.92 -16.69 12.99
N TYR A 80 -1.51 -17.54 12.18
CA TYR A 80 -2.70 -18.31 12.50
C TYR A 80 -2.57 -19.74 11.98
N ASP A 81 -3.23 -20.66 12.65
CA ASP A 81 -3.54 -21.98 12.12
C ASP A 81 -4.88 -21.93 11.39
N LEU A 82 -4.97 -22.60 10.25
CA LEU A 82 -6.24 -22.86 9.55
C LEU A 82 -6.68 -24.28 9.84
N ALA A 83 -7.85 -24.43 10.41
CA ALA A 83 -8.48 -25.74 10.64
C ALA A 83 -9.78 -25.85 9.83
N ASP A 84 -10.18 -27.09 9.50
CA ASP A 84 -11.51 -27.41 8.97
C ASP A 84 -12.59 -27.46 10.08
N SER A 85 -13.82 -27.80 9.71
CA SER A 85 -14.96 -27.90 10.64
C SER A 85 -14.77 -28.95 11.74
N ASP A 86 -13.94 -29.96 11.48
CA ASP A 86 -13.68 -31.07 12.41
C ASP A 86 -12.47 -30.79 13.32
N GLY A 87 -11.88 -29.59 13.20
CA GLY A 87 -10.72 -29.17 13.98
C GLY A 87 -9.39 -29.69 13.44
N LYS A 88 -9.35 -30.35 12.29
CA LYS A 88 -8.11 -30.79 11.65
C LYS A 88 -7.36 -29.59 11.07
N ILE A 89 -6.11 -29.43 11.46
CA ILE A 89 -5.28 -28.33 10.99
C ILE A 89 -4.82 -28.60 9.54
N LEU A 90 -5.22 -27.69 8.64
CA LEU A 90 -4.86 -27.69 7.23
C LEU A 90 -3.57 -26.90 6.96
N VAL A 91 -3.37 -25.80 7.67
CA VAL A 91 -2.18 -24.94 7.55
C VAL A 91 -1.78 -24.48 8.94
N ARG A 92 -0.47 -24.54 9.28
CA ARG A 92 0.06 -24.12 10.57
C ARG A 92 0.91 -22.87 10.46
N ASP A 93 0.79 -22.00 11.46
CA ASP A 93 1.70 -20.88 11.73
C ASP A 93 2.01 -20.01 10.52
N LYS A 94 0.97 -19.56 9.79
CA LYS A 94 1.08 -18.69 8.64
C LYS A 94 0.38 -17.36 8.84
N ALA A 95 0.90 -16.33 8.18
CA ALA A 95 0.28 -14.99 8.17
C ALA A 95 -0.90 -14.94 7.18
N LEU A 96 -1.91 -15.77 7.41
CA LEU A 96 -3.00 -16.09 6.46
C LEU A 96 -3.79 -14.88 5.97
N LEU A 97 -3.86 -13.81 6.78
CA LEU A 97 -4.58 -12.57 6.45
C LEU A 97 -3.65 -11.44 6.01
N SER A 98 -2.34 -11.69 5.90
CA SER A 98 -1.37 -10.66 5.53
C SER A 98 -1.38 -10.42 4.03
N LEU A 99 -1.55 -9.15 3.64
CA LEU A 99 -1.40 -8.71 2.25
C LEU A 99 0.03 -8.20 2.01
N LYS A 100 0.45 -8.27 0.75
CA LYS A 100 1.58 -7.51 0.23
C LYS A 100 1.32 -6.01 0.37
N ASP A 101 2.37 -5.22 0.29
CA ASP A 101 2.25 -3.75 0.33
C ASP A 101 1.90 -3.19 -1.05
N TYR A 102 1.22 -2.05 -1.06
CA TYR A 102 0.84 -1.37 -2.29
C TYR A 102 2.06 -0.69 -2.92
N ASN A 103 2.21 -0.81 -4.23
CA ASN A 103 3.17 -0.04 -5.00
C ASN A 103 2.59 0.21 -6.40
N LEU A 104 2.16 1.44 -6.64
CA LEU A 104 1.60 1.89 -7.90
C LEU A 104 2.50 2.89 -8.63
N LYS A 105 3.81 2.91 -8.34
CA LYS A 105 4.75 3.81 -9.01
C LYS A 105 4.66 3.69 -10.53
N ALA A 106 4.63 2.47 -11.06
CA ALA A 106 4.55 2.21 -12.50
C ALA A 106 3.18 2.57 -13.11
N ARG A 107 2.18 2.87 -12.28
CA ARG A 107 0.79 3.15 -12.68
C ARG A 107 0.38 4.61 -12.40
N LEU A 108 1.35 5.48 -12.06
CA LEU A 108 1.05 6.89 -11.74
C LEU A 108 0.43 7.64 -12.92
N GLU A 109 0.91 7.39 -14.14
CA GLU A 109 0.36 8.01 -15.33
C GLU A 109 -1.08 7.56 -15.59
N ASP A 110 -1.37 6.25 -15.48
CA ASP A 110 -2.74 5.71 -15.60
C ASP A 110 -3.69 6.33 -14.57
N LEU A 111 -3.21 6.53 -13.33
CA LEU A 111 -3.98 7.16 -12.25
C LEU A 111 -4.22 8.64 -12.51
N ALA A 112 -3.21 9.38 -12.99
CA ALA A 112 -3.35 10.78 -13.39
C ALA A 112 -4.37 10.92 -14.52
N GLU A 113 -4.29 10.08 -15.56
CA GLU A 113 -5.27 10.03 -16.65
C GLU A 113 -6.68 9.64 -16.18
N ALA A 114 -6.78 8.82 -15.14
CA ALA A 114 -8.05 8.50 -14.51
C ALA A 114 -8.63 9.66 -13.67
N GLY A 115 -7.86 10.75 -13.50
CA GLY A 115 -8.27 11.97 -12.82
C GLY A 115 -7.86 12.06 -11.35
N ILE A 116 -6.88 11.25 -10.92
CA ILE A 116 -6.27 11.40 -9.59
C ILE A 116 -5.29 12.57 -9.62
N THR A 117 -5.47 13.51 -8.70
CA THR A 117 -4.62 14.70 -8.54
C THR A 117 -3.78 14.68 -7.26
N SER A 118 -4.11 13.80 -6.31
CA SER A 118 -3.39 13.64 -5.05
C SER A 118 -2.97 12.18 -4.83
N PHE A 119 -1.67 11.94 -4.72
CA PHE A 119 -1.07 10.61 -4.59
C PHE A 119 -0.63 10.37 -3.14
N LYS A 120 -1.35 9.51 -2.42
CA LYS A 120 -1.15 9.31 -0.98
C LYS A 120 -0.23 8.14 -0.67
N ILE A 121 0.84 8.43 0.07
CA ILE A 121 1.79 7.43 0.57
C ILE A 121 1.46 7.10 2.02
N GLU A 122 1.27 5.82 2.35
CA GLU A 122 1.10 5.35 3.73
C GLU A 122 2.47 5.14 4.37
N GLY A 123 2.69 5.69 5.57
CA GLY A 123 3.99 5.61 6.21
C GLY A 123 4.01 6.00 7.70
N ARG A 124 2.85 6.06 8.36
CA ARG A 124 2.68 6.58 9.73
C ARG A 124 3.66 6.02 10.76
N LEU A 125 3.97 4.73 10.72
CA LEU A 125 4.88 4.05 11.66
C LEU A 125 6.21 3.67 11.02
N LYS A 126 6.61 4.38 9.96
CA LYS A 126 7.86 4.13 9.25
C LYS A 126 8.95 5.11 9.69
N ASN A 127 10.21 4.66 9.58
CA ASN A 127 11.35 5.51 9.90
C ASN A 127 11.62 6.55 8.80
N ALA A 128 12.48 7.51 9.10
CA ALA A 128 12.85 8.59 8.17
C ALA A 128 13.48 8.07 6.87
N SER A 129 14.25 6.97 6.93
CA SER A 129 14.88 6.37 5.76
C SER A 129 13.83 5.84 4.77
N TYR A 130 12.80 5.15 5.27
CA TYR A 130 11.66 4.71 4.46
C TYR A 130 10.97 5.92 3.78
N VAL A 131 10.64 6.94 4.57
CA VAL A 131 9.93 8.12 4.05
C VAL A 131 10.75 8.81 2.96
N LYS A 132 12.04 9.08 3.22
CA LYS A 132 12.93 9.72 2.24
C LYS A 132 13.03 8.91 0.94
N ASN A 133 13.18 7.59 1.05
CA ASN A 133 13.36 6.72 -0.10
C ASN A 133 12.08 6.67 -0.95
N VAL A 134 10.93 6.40 -0.32
CA VAL A 134 9.65 6.30 -1.02
C VAL A 134 9.24 7.64 -1.64
N VAL A 135 9.29 8.74 -0.87
CA VAL A 135 8.89 10.06 -1.38
C VAL A 135 9.77 10.49 -2.55
N ARG A 136 11.11 10.26 -2.46
CA ARG A 136 12.01 10.56 -3.58
C ARG A 136 11.66 9.74 -4.82
N ASP A 137 11.40 8.45 -4.66
CA ASP A 137 11.08 7.55 -5.78
C ASP A 137 9.81 7.99 -6.53
N TYR A 138 8.76 8.34 -5.78
CA TYR A 138 7.52 8.86 -6.34
C TYR A 138 7.65 10.27 -6.92
N SER A 139 8.42 11.16 -6.27
CA SER A 139 8.68 12.49 -6.81
C SER A 139 9.37 12.44 -8.16
N LEU A 140 10.41 11.61 -8.30
CA LEU A 140 11.11 11.43 -9.57
C LEU A 140 10.20 10.86 -10.67
N ALA A 141 9.32 9.93 -10.31
CA ALA A 141 8.37 9.35 -11.25
C ALA A 141 7.32 10.38 -11.71
N LEU A 142 6.83 11.24 -10.82
CA LEU A 142 5.89 12.33 -11.16
C LEU A 142 6.59 13.42 -11.99
N ASP A 143 7.82 13.79 -11.63
CA ASP A 143 8.61 14.76 -12.42
C ASP A 143 8.82 14.27 -13.86
N GLU A 144 8.99 12.97 -14.06
CA GLU A 144 9.12 12.38 -15.40
C GLU A 144 7.80 12.46 -16.19
N ILE A 145 6.64 12.28 -15.55
CA ILE A 145 5.32 12.45 -16.19
C ILE A 145 5.13 13.91 -16.63
N VAL A 146 5.41 14.86 -15.73
CA VAL A 146 5.33 16.30 -16.06
C VAL A 146 6.28 16.65 -17.20
N ARG A 147 7.50 16.12 -17.19
CA ARG A 147 8.48 16.36 -18.26
C ARG A 147 8.04 15.81 -19.62
N LYS A 148 7.36 14.67 -19.64
CA LYS A 148 6.84 14.05 -20.88
C LYS A 148 5.60 14.74 -21.43
N ARG A 149 4.75 15.25 -20.55
CA ARG A 149 3.43 15.81 -20.89
C ARG A 149 3.23 17.20 -20.25
N PRO A 150 4.08 18.19 -20.53
CA PRO A 150 4.03 19.50 -19.86
C PRO A 150 2.78 20.32 -20.21
N GLU A 151 2.10 19.98 -21.31
CA GLU A 151 0.84 20.63 -21.71
C GLU A 151 -0.36 20.17 -20.89
N GLU A 152 -0.24 19.02 -20.22
CA GLU A 152 -1.35 18.41 -19.49
C GLU A 152 -1.12 18.41 -17.97
N TYR A 153 0.14 18.35 -17.54
CA TYR A 153 0.53 18.24 -16.14
C TYR A 153 1.55 19.29 -15.74
N GLU A 154 1.36 19.81 -14.55
CA GLU A 154 2.31 20.73 -13.91
C GLU A 154 2.63 20.26 -12.49
N ARG A 155 3.68 20.80 -11.90
CA ARG A 155 4.05 20.51 -10.53
C ARG A 155 3.07 21.18 -9.56
N GLY A 156 2.51 20.41 -8.64
CA GLY A 156 1.63 20.92 -7.58
C GLY A 156 2.36 21.73 -6.49
N SER A 157 3.70 21.79 -6.51
CA SER A 157 4.50 22.55 -5.55
C SER A 157 5.85 22.95 -6.13
N TYR A 158 6.43 24.05 -5.61
CA TYR A 158 7.78 24.51 -5.99
C TYR A 158 8.91 23.71 -5.34
N GLY A 159 8.61 22.91 -4.32
CA GLY A 159 9.62 22.10 -3.64
C GLY A 159 10.23 21.04 -4.52
N GLN A 160 11.54 20.81 -4.36
CA GLN A 160 12.26 19.73 -5.03
C GLN A 160 12.86 18.81 -3.97
N ILE A 161 12.75 17.50 -4.20
CA ILE A 161 13.43 16.54 -3.35
C ILE A 161 14.84 16.35 -3.88
N THR A 162 15.80 17.00 -3.24
CA THR A 162 17.22 16.81 -3.51
C THR A 162 17.79 15.72 -2.60
N GLY A 163 18.75 14.94 -3.10
CA GLY A 163 19.42 13.92 -2.30
C GLY A 163 20.47 13.19 -3.13
N GLY A 164 21.55 12.78 -2.50
CA GLY A 164 22.69 12.13 -3.12
C GLY A 164 22.53 10.61 -3.30
N PHE A 165 21.31 10.07 -3.36
CA PHE A 165 21.10 8.63 -3.50
C PHE A 165 20.05 8.31 -4.55
N THR A 166 20.17 7.14 -5.17
CA THR A 166 19.14 6.55 -6.04
C THR A 166 18.12 5.82 -5.15
N PRO A 167 16.83 6.18 -5.22
CA PRO A 167 15.82 5.51 -4.42
C PRO A 167 15.60 4.08 -4.89
N ASP A 168 15.43 3.18 -3.92
CA ASP A 168 15.07 1.78 -4.16
C ASP A 168 14.11 1.32 -3.06
N THR A 169 12.84 1.24 -3.40
CA THR A 169 11.78 0.88 -2.45
C THR A 169 11.83 -0.60 -2.06
N THR A 170 12.51 -1.46 -2.81
CA THR A 170 12.68 -2.88 -2.46
C THR A 170 13.55 -3.07 -1.23
N LYS A 171 14.49 -2.15 -0.99
CA LYS A 171 15.40 -2.13 0.18
C LYS A 171 14.78 -1.53 1.44
N THR A 172 13.58 -1.00 1.34
CA THR A 172 12.82 -0.48 2.48
C THR A 172 11.86 -1.52 3.03
N PHE A 173 11.17 -1.17 4.13
CA PHE A 173 10.14 -2.04 4.70
C PHE A 173 9.06 -2.36 3.66
N ASN A 174 8.94 -3.64 3.28
CA ASN A 174 7.86 -4.14 2.44
C ASN A 174 7.60 -5.63 2.72
N ARG A 175 6.42 -6.13 2.31
CA ARG A 175 6.00 -7.54 2.36
C ARG A 175 5.87 -8.15 0.96
N GLY A 176 6.70 -7.68 0.02
CA GLY A 176 6.48 -7.80 -1.40
C GLY A 176 5.43 -6.79 -1.88
N TYR A 177 5.37 -6.55 -3.18
CA TYR A 177 4.51 -5.52 -3.76
C TYR A 177 3.37 -6.09 -4.57
N THR A 178 2.27 -5.33 -4.64
CA THR A 178 1.07 -5.63 -5.41
C THR A 178 0.39 -4.34 -5.87
N GLU A 179 -0.30 -4.42 -7.00
CA GLU A 179 -1.22 -3.39 -7.49
C GLU A 179 -2.66 -3.65 -7.03
N LEU A 180 -2.85 -4.62 -6.15
CA LEU A 180 -4.13 -5.08 -5.59
C LEU A 180 -5.18 -5.34 -6.69
N PHE A 181 -6.20 -4.50 -6.79
CA PHE A 181 -7.32 -4.66 -7.70
C PHE A 181 -7.39 -3.58 -8.79
N LEU A 182 -6.28 -2.87 -9.05
CA LEU A 182 -6.27 -1.76 -9.99
C LEU A 182 -6.78 -2.16 -11.40
N ASP A 183 -6.44 -3.37 -11.85
CA ASP A 183 -6.92 -3.98 -13.10
C ASP A 183 -7.95 -5.10 -12.85
N GLY A 184 -8.70 -4.99 -11.75
CA GLY A 184 -9.63 -6.01 -11.30
C GLY A 184 -9.00 -7.02 -10.35
N ARG A 185 -9.79 -8.02 -9.90
CA ARG A 185 -9.35 -9.01 -8.91
C ARG A 185 -8.49 -10.10 -9.53
N LYS A 186 -7.30 -9.73 -9.97
CA LYS A 186 -6.31 -10.62 -10.60
C LYS A 186 -5.00 -10.59 -9.81
N GLY A 187 -4.21 -11.68 -9.92
CA GLY A 187 -2.86 -11.73 -9.38
C GLY A 187 -2.75 -12.21 -7.93
N LYS A 188 -1.54 -12.07 -7.38
CA LYS A 188 -1.17 -12.56 -6.04
C LYS A 188 -0.97 -11.37 -5.11
N TRP A 189 -1.94 -11.10 -4.26
CA TRP A 189 -1.90 -9.99 -3.29
C TRP A 189 -1.61 -10.43 -1.85
N ALA A 190 -1.64 -11.73 -1.55
CA ALA A 190 -1.35 -12.26 -0.22
C ALA A 190 0.15 -12.40 0.06
N SER A 191 0.55 -12.20 1.31
CA SER A 191 1.92 -12.37 1.83
C SER A 191 1.89 -13.31 3.03
N MET A 192 1.51 -14.58 2.79
CA MET A 192 1.25 -15.58 3.85
C MET A 192 2.51 -15.99 4.62
N ASP A 193 3.69 -15.83 4.04
CA ASP A 193 4.95 -16.25 4.64
C ASP A 193 5.62 -15.11 5.43
N SER A 194 5.28 -13.85 5.14
CA SER A 194 5.86 -12.69 5.79
C SER A 194 4.83 -11.78 6.44
N ALA A 195 4.77 -11.79 7.77
CA ALA A 195 4.00 -10.83 8.55
C ALA A 195 4.73 -9.47 8.68
N LYS A 196 6.06 -9.49 8.57
CA LYS A 196 6.95 -8.33 8.71
C LYS A 196 7.66 -8.02 7.39
N SER A 197 8.67 -7.17 7.42
CA SER A 197 9.47 -6.85 6.23
C SER A 197 10.19 -8.09 5.70
N MET A 198 10.17 -8.24 4.38
CA MET A 198 10.97 -9.29 3.71
C MET A 198 12.45 -8.88 3.60
N GLY A 199 12.73 -7.59 3.39
CA GLY A 199 14.08 -7.12 3.08
C GLY A 199 14.54 -7.54 1.68
N GLU A 200 15.83 -7.38 1.42
CA GLU A 200 16.52 -7.88 0.23
C GLU A 200 17.17 -9.24 0.56
N GLU A 201 17.04 -10.21 -0.33
CA GLU A 201 17.73 -11.49 -0.19
C GLU A 201 19.22 -11.27 -0.52
N ILE A 202 20.09 -11.49 0.47
CA ILE A 202 21.53 -11.31 0.32
C ILE A 202 22.30 -12.65 0.26
N GLY A 203 21.62 -13.77 0.51
CA GLY A 203 22.22 -15.10 0.44
C GLY A 203 21.61 -16.09 1.43
N CYS A 204 22.13 -17.30 1.42
CA CYS A 204 21.71 -18.39 2.30
C CYS A 204 22.72 -18.66 3.40
N VAL A 205 22.25 -18.83 4.65
CA VAL A 205 23.09 -19.29 5.76
C VAL A 205 23.51 -20.73 5.51
N THR A 206 24.82 -20.99 5.38
CA THR A 206 25.37 -22.34 5.16
C THR A 206 25.86 -22.99 6.45
N SER A 207 26.26 -22.19 7.42
CA SER A 207 26.61 -22.69 8.76
C SER A 207 26.44 -21.63 9.84
N VAL A 208 26.24 -22.10 11.06
CA VAL A 208 26.21 -21.27 12.28
C VAL A 208 27.27 -21.82 13.23
N SER A 209 28.09 -20.93 13.82
CA SER A 209 29.11 -21.34 14.82
C SER A 209 28.46 -21.99 16.05
N LYS A 210 29.19 -22.86 16.73
CA LYS A 210 28.71 -23.60 17.94
C LYS A 210 28.26 -22.66 19.06
N ASP A 211 28.92 -21.53 19.22
CA ASP A 211 28.59 -20.47 20.18
C ASP A 211 27.49 -19.49 19.68
N LYS A 212 27.00 -19.69 18.46
CA LYS A 212 25.96 -18.87 17.81
C LYS A 212 26.34 -17.38 17.66
N THR A 213 27.63 -17.05 17.65
CA THR A 213 28.10 -15.67 17.51
C THR A 213 28.42 -15.28 16.07
N SER A 214 28.55 -16.26 15.16
CA SER A 214 28.84 -16.01 13.74
C SER A 214 28.05 -16.93 12.81
N VAL A 215 27.84 -16.47 11.59
CA VAL A 215 27.20 -17.21 10.52
C VAL A 215 28.02 -17.13 9.24
N THR A 216 28.05 -18.19 8.47
CA THR A 216 28.62 -18.21 7.12
C THR A 216 27.49 -18.10 6.12
N LEU A 217 27.62 -17.17 5.18
CA LEU A 217 26.64 -16.95 4.09
C LEU A 217 27.23 -17.40 2.76
N LYS A 218 26.41 -18.02 1.93
CA LYS A 218 26.62 -18.15 0.49
C LYS A 218 25.85 -17.02 -0.18
N LEU A 219 26.56 -16.07 -0.76
CA LEU A 219 26.01 -14.96 -1.55
C LEU A 219 25.56 -15.45 -2.92
#